data_313c621030269e98d68f2e8c5941a8cc
#
_entry.id   313c621030269e98d68f2e8c5941a8cc
#
_cell.length_a   1.000
_cell.length_b   1.000
_cell.length_c   1.000
_cell.angle_alpha   90.00
_cell.angle_beta   90.00
_cell.angle_gamma   90.00
#
_symmetry.space_group_name_H-M   'P 1'
#
loop_
_entity.id
_entity.type
_entity.pdbx_description
1 polymer ?
#
loop_
_entity_poly.entity_id
_entity_poly.type
_entity_poly.pdbx_seq_one_letter_code
_entity_poly.pdbx_strand_id
1 'polypeptide(L)'
;MLAEAAVTGVAMTTLTPGLDIDPVSLTLNYFRPTRAQAGNLLARARVVNASRLFVFVEVEIEDPHGRQIAQGTSHCEVRPVEPSPPPPPSELRSVDEAAYSTPDPYLRTVRSRLASPEMLDEQGGFNFLQAYLQGRFVTPFSELTGCRIVALDERRRTVTMTMPATEWLCRFSRYVAPGAIASLANSASRAAGLLILQPGQSFAGLAHSTCFFRVVPADGRMLRAEARGMIRDRGLATADVEVYDADGQLVASAQGVAQLIDSSKRQKTTVSEVKRVLATLLFTDIVGSTEHAQRLGDGGWRALLSQHHNAVRAEVLRCEGTEVDTAGDGFFVRFESPARALECARAAREAVKRLGIEIRVGIHTGECELQGRALTGMAVHVAARIQGLAGPGDILVSSTVKDIVVGSDTRFEDRGQHSLRGTPGEWRLFSLVD
;
A
#
# COMPACT_ATOMS: atom_id res chain seq x y z
N MET A 1 8.40 -5.40 8.66
CA MET A 1 7.61 -6.46 9.33
C MET A 1 6.67 -7.17 8.34
N LEU A 2 5.64 -6.52 7.76
CA LEU A 2 4.69 -7.20 6.84
C LEU A 2 5.39 -7.91 5.66
N ALA A 3 6.33 -7.25 4.97
CA ALA A 3 7.09 -7.84 3.87
C ALA A 3 7.90 -9.05 4.31
N GLU A 4 8.57 -8.96 5.45
CA GLU A 4 9.38 -10.05 6.00
C GLU A 4 8.51 -11.25 6.40
N ALA A 5 7.37 -11.02 7.02
CA ALA A 5 6.44 -12.09 7.37
C ALA A 5 5.94 -12.86 6.12
N ALA A 6 5.62 -12.14 5.04
CA ALA A 6 5.22 -12.76 3.77
C ALA A 6 6.38 -13.54 3.12
N VAL A 7 7.59 -12.96 3.12
CA VAL A 7 8.82 -13.60 2.62
C VAL A 7 9.11 -14.90 3.35
N THR A 8 9.15 -14.85 4.70
CA THR A 8 9.40 -16.01 5.54
C THR A 8 8.33 -17.07 5.33
N GLY A 9 7.06 -16.67 5.35
CA GLY A 9 5.94 -17.60 5.17
C GLY A 9 6.02 -18.38 3.87
N VAL A 10 6.27 -17.73 2.73
CA VAL A 10 6.36 -18.43 1.44
C VAL A 10 7.65 -19.25 1.31
N ALA A 11 8.78 -18.76 1.83
CA ALA A 11 10.04 -19.51 1.75
C ALA A 11 9.96 -20.80 2.59
N MET A 12 9.33 -20.80 3.74
CA MET A 12 9.09 -22.00 4.56
C MET A 12 8.34 -23.10 3.80
N THR A 13 7.49 -22.76 2.83
CA THR A 13 6.76 -23.77 2.04
C THR A 13 7.67 -24.63 1.16
N THR A 14 8.92 -24.23 0.95
CA THR A 14 9.91 -24.98 0.16
C THR A 14 10.79 -25.92 1.00
N LEU A 15 10.66 -25.87 2.34
CA LEU A 15 11.51 -26.61 3.26
C LEU A 15 11.01 -28.03 3.53
N THR A 16 11.94 -28.93 3.76
CA THR A 16 11.67 -30.24 4.35
C THR A 16 11.69 -30.15 5.88
N PRO A 17 10.98 -31.07 6.60
CA PRO A 17 10.99 -31.09 8.05
C PRO A 17 12.41 -31.11 8.65
N GLY A 18 12.61 -30.33 9.72
CA GLY A 18 13.91 -30.18 10.39
C GLY A 18 14.78 -29.04 9.86
N LEU A 19 14.31 -28.29 8.85
CA LEU A 19 14.95 -27.09 8.36
C LEU A 19 14.14 -25.84 8.72
N ASP A 20 14.84 -24.73 8.88
CA ASP A 20 14.31 -23.38 9.09
C ASP A 20 14.98 -22.41 8.12
N ILE A 21 14.48 -21.21 8.04
CA ILE A 21 15.07 -20.14 7.23
C ILE A 21 15.28 -18.88 8.05
N ASP A 22 16.38 -18.19 7.71
CA ASP A 22 16.60 -16.81 8.16
C ASP A 22 16.86 -15.88 6.98
N PRO A 23 16.15 -14.77 6.90
CA PRO A 23 16.51 -13.71 5.97
C PRO A 23 17.93 -13.19 6.26
N VAL A 24 18.80 -13.23 5.25
CA VAL A 24 20.13 -12.61 5.28
C VAL A 24 20.11 -11.22 4.64
N SER A 25 19.10 -10.92 3.85
CA SER A 25 18.87 -9.59 3.31
C SER A 25 17.38 -9.31 3.12
N LEU A 26 17.00 -8.04 3.20
CA LEU A 26 15.68 -7.55 2.84
C LEU A 26 15.82 -6.17 2.22
N THR A 27 15.43 -6.03 0.96
CA THR A 27 15.43 -4.76 0.24
C THR A 27 14.01 -4.39 -0.14
N LEU A 28 13.60 -3.15 0.13
CA LEU A 28 12.29 -2.60 -0.21
C LEU A 28 12.45 -1.31 -1.01
N ASN A 29 11.72 -1.19 -2.11
CA ASN A 29 11.55 0.02 -2.90
C ASN A 29 10.15 0.55 -2.67
N TYR A 30 10.03 1.84 -2.36
CA TYR A 30 8.76 2.49 -2.04
C TYR A 30 8.29 3.33 -3.22
N PHE A 31 7.06 3.12 -3.65
CA PHE A 31 6.47 3.81 -4.79
C PHE A 31 5.46 4.88 -4.37
N ARG A 32 4.78 4.65 -3.24
CA ARG A 32 3.71 5.54 -2.76
C ARG A 32 3.67 5.62 -1.24
N PRO A 33 3.37 6.79 -0.67
CA PRO A 33 3.10 6.91 0.75
C PRO A 33 1.75 6.25 1.08
N THR A 34 1.70 5.55 2.20
CA THR A 34 0.45 5.04 2.78
C THR A 34 -0.05 5.95 3.88
N ARG A 35 -1.37 6.13 3.97
CA ARG A 35 -2.03 6.84 5.08
C ARG A 35 -2.50 5.85 6.12
N ALA A 36 -2.48 6.24 7.39
CA ALA A 36 -2.94 5.38 8.50
C ALA A 36 -4.41 4.92 8.35
N GLN A 37 -5.23 5.69 7.63
CA GLN A 37 -6.64 5.38 7.35
C GLN A 37 -6.86 4.57 6.06
N ALA A 38 -5.79 4.16 5.39
CA ALA A 38 -5.91 3.45 4.10
C ALA A 38 -6.52 2.04 4.20
N GLY A 39 -6.75 1.53 5.42
CA GLY A 39 -7.19 0.16 5.65
C GLY A 39 -6.03 -0.84 5.68
N ASN A 40 -6.33 -2.12 5.44
CA ASN A 40 -5.34 -3.18 5.52
C ASN A 40 -4.41 -3.19 4.31
N LEU A 41 -3.11 -3.29 4.54
CA LEU A 41 -2.13 -3.56 3.50
C LEU A 41 -2.05 -5.07 3.25
N LEU A 42 -1.92 -5.45 1.98
CA LEU A 42 -1.73 -6.83 1.57
C LEU A 42 -0.31 -7.03 1.06
N ALA A 43 0.42 -8.00 1.63
CA ALA A 43 1.70 -8.44 1.09
C ALA A 43 1.53 -9.80 0.39
N ARG A 44 2.02 -9.89 -0.85
CA ARG A 44 2.13 -11.14 -1.61
C ARG A 44 3.59 -11.43 -1.86
N ALA A 45 4.01 -12.63 -1.54
CA ALA A 45 5.37 -13.08 -1.78
C ALA A 45 5.38 -14.33 -2.65
N ARG A 46 6.43 -14.47 -3.48
CA ARG A 46 6.64 -15.65 -4.31
C ARG A 46 8.10 -16.08 -4.25
N VAL A 47 8.34 -17.36 -4.22
CA VAL A 47 9.69 -17.93 -4.38
C VAL A 47 10.08 -17.80 -5.85
N VAL A 48 11.21 -17.15 -6.10
CA VAL A 48 11.80 -17.02 -7.45
C VAL A 48 12.76 -18.15 -7.73
N ASN A 49 13.57 -18.49 -6.71
CA ASN A 49 14.53 -19.59 -6.77
C ASN A 49 14.72 -20.20 -5.38
N ALA A 50 14.87 -21.51 -5.33
CA ALA A 50 15.19 -22.25 -4.11
C ALA A 50 16.32 -23.24 -4.37
N SER A 51 17.30 -23.25 -3.47
CA SER A 51 18.43 -24.18 -3.45
C SER A 51 18.52 -24.84 -2.08
N ARG A 52 19.53 -25.69 -1.88
CA ARG A 52 19.79 -26.32 -0.57
C ARG A 52 20.27 -25.34 0.50
N LEU A 53 20.82 -24.19 0.09
CA LEU A 53 21.46 -23.21 0.98
C LEU A 53 20.66 -21.93 1.08
N PHE A 54 19.98 -21.51 0.01
CA PHE A 54 19.29 -20.24 -0.05
C PHE A 54 17.96 -20.33 -0.80
N VAL A 55 17.01 -19.54 -0.33
CA VAL A 55 15.74 -19.26 -1.03
C VAL A 55 15.71 -17.78 -1.38
N PHE A 56 15.48 -17.46 -2.65
CA PHE A 56 15.28 -16.09 -3.13
C PHE A 56 13.81 -15.82 -3.33
N VAL A 57 13.32 -14.76 -2.70
CA VAL A 57 11.91 -14.41 -2.63
C VAL A 57 11.71 -12.97 -3.09
N GLU A 58 10.67 -12.75 -3.86
CA GLU A 58 10.10 -11.42 -4.16
C GLU A 58 8.83 -11.19 -3.35
N VAL A 59 8.61 -9.94 -2.96
CA VAL A 59 7.42 -9.50 -2.23
C VAL A 59 6.87 -8.21 -2.81
N GLU A 60 5.57 -8.14 -2.96
CA GLU A 60 4.82 -6.94 -3.36
C GLU A 60 3.87 -6.56 -2.23
N ILE A 61 3.76 -5.25 -1.97
CA ILE A 61 2.84 -4.69 -0.97
C ILE A 61 1.86 -3.78 -1.68
N GLU A 62 0.58 -4.06 -1.49
CA GLU A 62 -0.54 -3.33 -2.07
C GLU A 62 -1.41 -2.70 -0.99
N ASP A 63 -2.07 -1.60 -1.35
CA ASP A 63 -3.14 -1.03 -0.54
C ASP A 63 -4.48 -1.76 -0.79
N PRO A 64 -5.57 -1.45 -0.05
CA PRO A 64 -6.88 -2.08 -0.23
C PRO A 64 -7.50 -1.89 -1.62
N HIS A 65 -6.96 -0.96 -2.42
CA HIS A 65 -7.40 -0.69 -3.79
C HIS A 65 -6.54 -1.39 -4.85
N GLY A 66 -5.64 -2.30 -4.43
CA GLY A 66 -4.73 -3.02 -5.33
C GLY A 66 -3.58 -2.16 -5.89
N ARG A 67 -3.37 -0.94 -5.36
CA ARG A 67 -2.27 -0.09 -5.82
C ARG A 67 -0.98 -0.50 -5.16
N GLN A 68 0.06 -0.75 -5.96
CA GLN A 68 1.37 -1.12 -5.45
C GLN A 68 1.99 0.01 -4.62
N ILE A 69 2.29 -0.29 -3.36
CA ILE A 69 2.89 0.61 -2.38
C ILE A 69 4.40 0.44 -2.34
N ALA A 70 4.83 -0.82 -2.33
CA ALA A 70 6.24 -1.18 -2.30
C ALA A 70 6.47 -2.54 -2.97
N GLN A 71 7.70 -2.76 -3.39
CA GLN A 71 8.19 -4.04 -3.89
C GLN A 71 9.54 -4.32 -3.27
N GLY A 72 9.84 -5.59 -3.02
CA GLY A 72 11.10 -5.97 -2.44
C GLY A 72 11.58 -7.36 -2.78
N THR A 73 12.79 -7.64 -2.33
CA THR A 73 13.45 -8.93 -2.49
C THR A 73 14.12 -9.32 -1.19
N SER A 74 14.26 -10.61 -0.97
CA SER A 74 14.98 -11.17 0.17
C SER A 74 15.73 -12.44 -0.23
N HIS A 75 16.94 -12.59 0.28
CA HIS A 75 17.64 -13.86 0.32
C HIS A 75 17.47 -14.43 1.72
N CYS A 76 17.04 -15.68 1.80
CA CYS A 76 16.90 -16.41 3.04
C CYS A 76 17.86 -17.59 3.05
N GLU A 77 18.67 -17.73 4.10
CA GLU A 77 19.53 -18.88 4.32
C GLU A 77 18.70 -20.06 4.85
N VAL A 78 18.94 -21.26 4.29
CA VAL A 78 18.34 -22.51 4.76
C VAL A 78 19.28 -23.15 5.77
N ARG A 79 18.81 -23.41 6.98
CA ARG A 79 19.62 -23.99 8.05
C ARG A 79 18.83 -25.02 8.87
N PRO A 80 19.50 -25.89 9.64
CA PRO A 80 18.83 -26.74 10.61
C PRO A 80 18.07 -25.92 11.65
N VAL A 81 16.94 -26.45 12.12
CA VAL A 81 16.19 -25.83 13.23
C VAL A 81 17.08 -25.75 14.47
N GLU A 82 17.29 -24.55 14.98
CA GLU A 82 17.99 -24.31 16.22
C GLU A 82 17.06 -24.41 17.44
N PRO A 83 17.56 -24.85 18.59
CA PRO A 83 16.80 -24.80 19.83
C PRO A 83 16.41 -23.34 20.17
N SER A 84 15.18 -23.12 20.60
CA SER A 84 14.76 -21.81 21.09
C SER A 84 15.63 -21.39 22.29
N PRO A 85 16.03 -20.09 22.38
CA PRO A 85 16.75 -19.59 23.52
C PRO A 85 15.89 -19.70 24.80
N PRO A 86 16.52 -19.71 25.99
CA PRO A 86 15.78 -19.73 27.24
C PRO A 86 14.85 -18.51 27.38
N PRO A 87 13.77 -18.62 28.19
CA PRO A 87 12.92 -17.48 28.47
C PRO A 87 13.73 -16.35 29.13
N PRO A 88 13.33 -15.07 28.88
CA PRO A 88 13.99 -13.94 29.52
C PRO A 88 13.84 -14.02 31.06
N PRO A 89 14.76 -13.43 31.84
CA PRO A 89 14.61 -13.31 33.27
C PRO A 89 13.29 -12.65 33.66
N SER A 90 12.65 -13.13 34.73
CA SER A 90 11.35 -12.62 35.18
C SER A 90 11.34 -11.10 35.50
N GLU A 91 12.49 -10.55 35.84
CA GLU A 91 12.69 -9.11 36.13
C GLU A 91 12.51 -8.22 34.88
N LEU A 92 12.68 -8.75 33.67
CA LEU A 92 12.46 -8.03 32.40
C LEU A 92 11.01 -8.12 31.89
N ARG A 93 10.13 -8.85 32.54
CA ARG A 93 8.71 -8.99 32.19
C ARG A 93 7.83 -7.83 32.64
N SER A 94 8.35 -6.64 32.81
CA SER A 94 7.59 -5.48 33.26
C SER A 94 6.82 -4.77 32.15
N VAL A 95 5.97 -5.49 31.41
CA VAL A 95 4.80 -4.84 30.81
C VAL A 95 3.68 -5.00 31.81
N ASP A 96 3.27 -3.92 32.46
CA ASP A 96 2.09 -3.90 33.30
C ASP A 96 0.86 -4.17 32.41
N GLU A 97 0.53 -5.46 32.22
CA GLU A 97 -0.64 -5.88 31.45
C GLU A 97 -1.95 -5.31 32.04
N ALA A 98 -1.95 -4.98 33.32
CA ALA A 98 -3.09 -4.33 33.97
C ALA A 98 -3.31 -2.89 33.52
N ALA A 99 -2.31 -2.26 32.89
CA ALA A 99 -2.43 -0.91 32.34
C ALA A 99 -3.24 -0.85 31.03
N TYR A 100 -3.54 -1.99 30.42
CA TYR A 100 -4.26 -2.05 29.14
C TYR A 100 -5.61 -2.76 29.32
N SER A 101 -6.65 -2.19 28.70
CA SER A 101 -8.01 -2.77 28.72
C SER A 101 -8.15 -4.05 27.88
N THR A 102 -7.17 -4.36 27.07
CA THR A 102 -7.09 -5.55 26.21
C THR A 102 -5.63 -5.94 25.98
N PRO A 103 -5.30 -7.24 25.97
CA PRO A 103 -3.97 -7.72 25.62
C PRO A 103 -3.60 -7.46 24.14
N ASP A 104 -4.58 -7.35 23.23
CA ASP A 104 -4.33 -7.11 21.81
C ASP A 104 -3.85 -5.66 21.57
N PRO A 105 -2.58 -5.45 21.11
CA PRO A 105 -2.04 -4.13 20.84
C PRO A 105 -2.86 -3.33 19.83
N TYR A 106 -3.50 -3.98 18.87
CA TYR A 106 -4.30 -3.33 17.82
C TYR A 106 -5.62 -2.77 18.32
N LEU A 107 -6.13 -3.28 19.43
CA LEU A 107 -7.36 -2.81 20.07
C LEU A 107 -7.09 -1.75 21.13
N ARG A 108 -5.83 -1.44 21.43
CA ARG A 108 -5.44 -0.43 22.41
C ARG A 108 -5.66 0.97 21.87
N THR A 109 -6.18 1.86 22.69
CA THR A 109 -6.28 3.27 22.34
C THR A 109 -4.89 3.88 22.20
N VAL A 110 -4.62 4.53 21.06
CA VAL A 110 -3.38 5.26 20.85
C VAL A 110 -3.33 6.45 21.82
N ARG A 111 -2.39 6.44 22.75
CA ARG A 111 -2.19 7.50 23.74
C ARG A 111 -1.14 8.53 23.34
N SER A 112 -0.45 8.29 22.21
CA SER A 112 0.65 9.13 21.74
C SER A 112 0.17 10.54 21.37
N ARG A 113 0.95 11.54 21.72
CA ARG A 113 0.84 12.87 21.14
C ARG A 113 1.56 12.84 19.80
N LEU A 114 0.80 12.99 18.73
CA LEU A 114 1.38 13.12 17.39
C LEU A 114 1.95 14.54 17.22
N ALA A 115 3.11 14.64 16.58
CA ALA A 115 3.61 15.93 16.11
C ALA A 115 2.72 16.46 15.00
N SER A 116 2.47 17.77 14.98
CA SER A 116 1.80 18.39 13.84
C SER A 116 2.74 18.42 12.62
N PRO A 117 2.21 18.29 11.39
CA PRO A 117 3.02 18.40 10.18
C PRO A 117 3.78 19.73 10.08
N GLU A 118 3.19 20.82 10.57
CA GLU A 118 3.74 22.16 10.56
C GLU A 118 5.00 22.27 11.43
N MET A 119 5.06 21.49 12.51
CA MET A 119 6.17 21.52 13.45
C MET A 119 7.52 21.19 12.79
N LEU A 120 7.55 20.26 11.82
CA LEU A 120 8.74 19.94 11.06
C LEU A 120 9.10 21.06 10.06
N ASP A 121 8.10 21.61 9.37
CA ASP A 121 8.29 22.66 8.37
C ASP A 121 8.81 23.96 9.01
N GLU A 122 8.37 24.31 10.24
CA GLU A 122 8.76 25.53 10.93
C GLU A 122 10.11 25.42 11.64
N GLN A 123 10.39 24.28 12.26
CA GLN A 123 11.53 24.15 13.17
C GLN A 123 12.76 23.47 12.54
N GLY A 124 12.58 22.81 11.40
CA GLY A 124 13.61 21.97 10.80
C GLY A 124 13.84 20.66 11.54
N GLY A 125 14.62 19.78 10.94
CA GLY A 125 14.72 18.38 11.40
C GLY A 125 15.40 18.21 12.77
N PHE A 126 16.47 18.96 13.05
CA PHE A 126 17.18 18.85 14.33
C PHE A 126 16.27 19.22 15.50
N ASN A 127 15.64 20.40 15.47
CA ASN A 127 14.76 20.85 16.55
C ASN A 127 13.54 19.94 16.72
N PHE A 128 13.00 19.42 15.62
CA PHE A 128 11.93 18.42 15.63
C PHE A 128 12.36 17.15 16.38
N LEU A 129 13.52 16.57 16.04
CA LEU A 129 14.02 15.37 16.71
C LEU A 129 14.44 15.62 18.16
N GLN A 130 14.92 16.84 18.47
CA GLN A 130 15.22 17.22 19.84
C GLN A 130 13.95 17.29 20.70
N ALA A 131 12.85 17.80 20.14
CA ALA A 131 11.55 17.78 20.83
C ALA A 131 11.05 16.35 21.07
N TYR A 132 11.29 15.41 20.13
CA TYR A 132 11.00 13.99 20.32
C TYR A 132 11.87 13.38 21.42
N LEU A 133 13.18 13.64 21.44
CA LEU A 133 14.11 13.17 22.46
C LEU A 133 13.71 13.69 23.86
N GLN A 134 13.17 14.91 23.95
CA GLN A 134 12.66 15.51 25.18
C GLN A 134 11.27 14.99 25.60
N GLY A 135 10.69 14.05 24.85
CA GLY A 135 9.39 13.46 25.14
C GLY A 135 8.19 14.40 24.92
N ARG A 136 8.36 15.49 24.14
CA ARG A 136 7.26 16.42 23.83
C ARG A 136 6.17 15.75 22.99
N PHE A 137 6.53 14.76 22.19
CA PHE A 137 5.63 13.88 21.47
C PHE A 137 6.24 12.48 21.34
N VAL A 138 5.40 11.49 21.11
CA VAL A 138 5.79 10.08 20.90
C VAL A 138 4.97 9.53 19.75
N THR A 139 5.55 8.70 18.91
CA THR A 139 4.80 8.09 17.80
C THR A 139 4.11 6.80 18.26
N PRO A 140 2.94 6.42 17.68
CA PRO A 140 2.30 5.15 17.99
C PRO A 140 3.20 3.94 17.75
N PHE A 141 4.03 3.99 16.69
CA PHE A 141 5.01 2.94 16.41
C PHE A 141 6.05 2.79 17.54
N SER A 142 6.50 3.92 18.09
CA SER A 142 7.44 3.90 19.23
C SER A 142 6.81 3.33 20.51
N GLU A 143 5.54 3.61 20.75
CA GLU A 143 4.81 3.01 21.88
C GLU A 143 4.62 1.51 21.70
N LEU A 144 4.28 1.07 20.48
CA LEU A 144 4.07 -0.33 20.15
C LEU A 144 5.35 -1.17 20.27
N THR A 145 6.47 -0.65 19.79
CA THR A 145 7.73 -1.40 19.68
C THR A 145 8.74 -1.10 20.79
N GLY A 146 8.51 -0.07 21.59
CA GLY A 146 9.49 0.43 22.54
C GLY A 146 10.65 1.19 21.91
N CYS A 147 10.61 1.44 20.59
CA CYS A 147 11.67 2.15 19.88
C CYS A 147 11.77 3.60 20.35
N ARG A 148 13.00 4.09 20.66
CA ARG A 148 13.24 5.45 21.17
C ARG A 148 14.51 6.03 20.58
N ILE A 149 14.53 7.34 20.33
CA ILE A 149 15.77 8.10 20.12
C ILE A 149 16.40 8.33 21.49
N VAL A 150 17.69 8.01 21.62
CA VAL A 150 18.45 8.18 22.85
C VAL A 150 19.60 9.19 22.73
N ALA A 151 20.07 9.47 21.51
CA ALA A 151 21.09 10.48 21.24
C ALA A 151 20.96 11.10 19.86
N LEU A 152 21.34 12.37 19.74
CA LEU A 152 21.43 13.14 18.51
C LEU A 152 22.76 13.90 18.48
N ASP A 153 23.48 13.86 17.37
CA ASP A 153 24.66 14.68 17.11
C ASP A 153 24.50 15.38 15.75
N GLU A 154 24.18 16.67 15.81
CA GLU A 154 23.96 17.48 14.63
C GLU A 154 25.24 17.64 13.79
N ARG A 155 26.41 17.81 14.42
CA ARG A 155 27.68 18.00 13.73
C ARG A 155 28.12 16.75 12.98
N ARG A 156 27.98 15.61 13.60
CA ARG A 156 28.28 14.29 12.99
C ARG A 156 27.13 13.77 12.14
N ARG A 157 25.95 14.40 12.22
CA ARG A 157 24.72 13.97 11.56
C ARG A 157 24.34 12.54 11.94
N THR A 158 24.49 12.20 13.22
CA THR A 158 24.19 10.86 13.73
C THR A 158 22.99 10.86 14.66
N VAL A 159 22.25 9.77 14.60
CA VAL A 159 21.10 9.46 15.47
C VAL A 159 21.32 8.08 16.05
N THR A 160 21.17 7.97 17.38
CA THR A 160 21.16 6.68 18.07
C THR A 160 19.74 6.37 18.52
N MET A 161 19.25 5.20 18.15
CA MET A 161 17.95 4.68 18.59
C MET A 161 18.12 3.33 19.30
N THR A 162 17.20 3.04 20.21
CA THR A 162 17.13 1.73 20.88
C THR A 162 15.75 1.13 20.75
N MET A 163 15.68 -0.20 20.84
CA MET A 163 14.44 -0.97 20.86
C MET A 163 14.64 -2.23 21.73
N PRO A 164 13.73 -2.55 22.67
CA PRO A 164 13.87 -3.77 23.46
C PRO A 164 13.60 -5.02 22.61
N ALA A 165 14.42 -6.05 22.78
CA ALA A 165 14.28 -7.35 22.14
C ALA A 165 13.22 -8.20 22.86
N THR A 166 11.94 -7.82 22.78
CA THR A 166 10.84 -8.45 23.52
C THR A 166 10.21 -9.63 22.77
N GLU A 167 9.50 -10.48 23.50
CA GLU A 167 8.74 -11.61 22.92
C GLU A 167 7.67 -11.18 21.92
N TRP A 168 7.13 -9.96 22.03
CA TRP A 168 6.19 -9.38 21.05
C TRP A 168 6.75 -9.17 19.65
N LEU A 169 8.09 -9.16 19.54
CA LEU A 169 8.79 -8.97 18.27
C LEU A 169 9.33 -10.28 17.70
N CYS A 170 8.97 -11.43 18.29
CA CYS A 170 9.39 -12.75 17.83
C CYS A 170 8.60 -13.26 16.64
N ARG A 171 9.22 -14.24 15.95
CA ARG A 171 8.54 -15.15 15.02
C ARG A 171 8.03 -16.40 15.76
N PHE A 172 8.19 -17.55 15.13
CA PHE A 172 7.83 -18.88 15.69
C PHE A 172 8.80 -19.37 16.77
N SER A 173 9.98 -18.79 16.85
CA SER A 173 11.02 -19.07 17.85
C SER A 173 11.21 -17.83 18.75
N ARG A 174 11.94 -18.00 19.87
CA ARG A 174 12.28 -16.90 20.79
C ARG A 174 13.38 -15.97 20.26
N TYR A 175 13.50 -15.85 18.97
CA TYR A 175 14.38 -14.89 18.31
C TYR A 175 13.55 -13.74 17.74
N VAL A 176 14.08 -12.53 17.87
CA VAL A 176 13.47 -11.32 17.29
C VAL A 176 13.37 -11.47 15.78
N ALA A 177 12.18 -11.20 15.25
CA ALA A 177 11.96 -11.24 13.81
C ALA A 177 12.89 -10.28 13.07
N PRO A 178 13.56 -10.70 11.99
CA PRO A 178 14.39 -9.81 11.16
C PRO A 178 13.68 -8.56 10.69
N GLY A 179 12.35 -8.65 10.43
CA GLY A 179 11.52 -7.50 10.09
C GLY A 179 11.38 -6.47 11.22
N ALA A 180 11.50 -6.87 12.49
CA ALA A 180 11.54 -5.93 13.60
C ALA A 180 12.89 -5.20 13.66
N ILE A 181 13.99 -5.92 13.44
CA ILE A 181 15.34 -5.33 13.34
C ILE A 181 15.42 -4.36 12.16
N ALA A 182 14.89 -4.74 10.99
CA ALA A 182 14.80 -3.86 9.83
C ALA A 182 13.94 -2.63 10.11
N SER A 183 12.88 -2.75 10.92
CA SER A 183 12.02 -1.63 11.31
C SER A 183 12.75 -0.64 12.23
N LEU A 184 13.59 -1.12 13.16
CA LEU A 184 14.48 -0.28 13.97
C LEU A 184 15.48 0.44 13.06
N ALA A 185 16.15 -0.27 12.17
CA ALA A 185 17.11 0.30 11.22
C ALA A 185 16.46 1.35 10.31
N ASN A 186 15.27 1.07 9.77
CA ASN A 186 14.52 2.03 8.97
C ASN A 186 14.11 3.28 9.77
N SER A 187 13.71 3.11 11.04
CA SER A 187 13.37 4.23 11.92
C SER A 187 14.58 5.12 12.20
N ALA A 188 15.74 4.53 12.45
CA ALA A 188 17.00 5.24 12.63
C ALA A 188 17.45 5.95 11.35
N SER A 189 17.36 5.26 10.20
CA SER A 189 17.63 5.84 8.88
C SER A 189 16.76 7.07 8.60
N ARG A 190 15.46 6.98 8.87
CA ARG A 190 14.51 8.10 8.70
C ARG A 190 14.82 9.25 9.65
N ALA A 191 15.15 8.96 10.90
CA ALA A 191 15.54 9.98 11.88
C ALA A 191 16.84 10.69 11.45
N ALA A 192 17.85 9.96 10.94
CA ALA A 192 19.05 10.56 10.37
C ALA A 192 18.78 11.39 9.11
N GLY A 193 17.81 10.98 8.29
CA GLY A 193 17.31 11.76 7.17
C GLY A 193 16.60 13.04 7.63
N LEU A 194 15.77 12.96 8.68
CA LEU A 194 15.14 14.14 9.28
C LEU A 194 16.16 15.12 9.84
N LEU A 195 17.19 14.61 10.54
CA LEU A 195 18.21 15.43 11.21
C LEU A 195 18.88 16.46 10.29
N ILE A 196 19.01 16.13 9.01
CA ILE A 196 19.69 16.99 8.01
C ILE A 196 18.76 17.96 7.29
N LEU A 197 17.44 17.94 7.56
CA LEU A 197 16.47 18.83 6.93
C LEU A 197 16.54 20.25 7.51
N GLN A 198 16.51 21.23 6.61
CA GLN A 198 16.31 22.63 6.95
C GLN A 198 14.80 22.92 7.09
N PRO A 199 14.42 24.03 7.76
CA PRO A 199 13.03 24.50 7.73
C PRO A 199 12.51 24.60 6.29
N GLY A 200 11.27 24.21 6.07
CA GLY A 200 10.67 24.16 4.73
C GLY A 200 11.13 22.99 3.85
N GLN A 201 11.86 22.02 4.38
CA GLN A 201 12.26 20.81 3.68
C GLN A 201 11.55 19.57 4.23
N SER A 202 11.35 18.61 3.36
CA SER A 202 10.87 17.27 3.69
C SER A 202 11.59 16.22 2.84
N PHE A 203 11.29 14.94 3.01
CA PHE A 203 11.81 13.90 2.13
C PHE A 203 10.77 12.83 1.83
N ALA A 204 10.93 12.17 0.69
CA ALA A 204 10.23 10.93 0.33
C ALA A 204 11.23 9.77 0.35
N GLY A 205 10.96 8.74 1.15
CA GLY A 205 11.74 7.49 1.13
C GLY A 205 11.58 6.80 -0.22
N LEU A 206 12.70 6.42 -0.84
CA LEU A 206 12.73 5.70 -2.11
C LEU A 206 13.02 4.22 -1.91
N ALA A 207 14.02 3.89 -1.07
CA ALA A 207 14.43 2.52 -0.84
C ALA A 207 15.01 2.34 0.57
N HIS A 208 14.94 1.10 1.06
CA HIS A 208 15.61 0.67 2.28
C HIS A 208 16.09 -0.76 2.09
N SER A 209 17.37 -1.00 2.34
CA SER A 209 18.01 -2.31 2.28
C SER A 209 18.63 -2.64 3.63
N THR A 210 18.43 -3.88 4.10
CA THR A 210 18.98 -4.37 5.36
C THR A 210 19.66 -5.73 5.10
N CYS A 211 20.89 -5.89 5.59
CA CYS A 211 21.60 -7.16 5.67
C CYS A 211 21.64 -7.61 7.15
N PHE A 212 21.33 -8.87 7.41
CA PHE A 212 21.30 -9.45 8.74
C PHE A 212 22.49 -10.40 8.90
N PHE A 213 23.19 -10.28 10.02
CA PHE A 213 24.43 -11.06 10.29
C PHE A 213 24.26 -12.04 11.45
N ARG A 214 23.32 -11.78 12.36
CA ARG A 214 23.11 -12.57 13.56
C ARG A 214 21.64 -12.62 13.96
N VAL A 215 21.23 -13.73 14.53
CA VAL A 215 19.94 -13.86 15.20
C VAL A 215 20.03 -13.22 16.59
N VAL A 216 18.96 -12.61 17.06
CA VAL A 216 18.89 -11.92 18.34
C VAL A 216 17.87 -12.62 19.23
N PRO A 217 18.28 -13.11 20.41
CA PRO A 217 17.33 -13.65 21.39
C PRO A 217 16.37 -12.56 21.87
N ALA A 218 15.12 -12.93 22.09
CA ALA A 218 14.13 -12.04 22.70
C ALA A 218 14.23 -12.11 24.23
N ASP A 219 15.32 -11.59 24.76
CA ASP A 219 15.67 -11.62 26.18
C ASP A 219 15.34 -10.31 26.92
N GLY A 220 14.71 -9.36 26.23
CA GLY A 220 14.32 -8.06 26.76
C GLY A 220 15.43 -7.02 26.77
N ARG A 221 16.67 -7.39 26.44
CA ARG A 221 17.81 -6.45 26.37
C ARG A 221 17.67 -5.51 25.17
N MET A 222 18.36 -4.38 25.22
CA MET A 222 18.21 -3.34 24.19
C MET A 222 19.05 -3.62 22.95
N LEU A 223 18.41 -3.61 21.79
CA LEU A 223 19.05 -3.37 20.51
C LEU A 223 19.38 -1.88 20.38
N ARG A 224 20.50 -1.56 19.73
CA ARG A 224 20.96 -0.20 19.49
C ARG A 224 21.25 0.00 18.01
N ALA A 225 20.59 0.97 17.37
CA ALA A 225 20.86 1.36 16.01
C ALA A 225 21.55 2.73 15.99
N GLU A 226 22.65 2.81 15.24
CA GLU A 226 23.40 4.04 14.96
C GLU A 226 23.24 4.37 13.49
N ALA A 227 22.68 5.54 13.19
CA ALA A 227 22.42 5.99 11.86
C ALA A 227 23.16 7.29 11.55
N ARG A 228 23.72 7.42 10.35
CA ARG A 228 24.38 8.63 9.86
C ARG A 228 23.73 9.10 8.56
N GLY A 229 23.17 10.32 8.58
CA GLY A 229 22.55 10.96 7.42
C GLY A 229 23.57 11.72 6.58
N MET A 230 23.45 11.64 5.24
CA MET A 230 24.28 12.33 4.27
C MET A 230 23.41 12.90 3.14
N ILE A 231 23.67 14.17 2.75
CA ILE A 231 23.11 14.74 1.54
C ILE A 231 24.04 14.40 0.38
N ARG A 232 23.47 13.91 -0.71
CA ARG A 232 24.16 13.61 -1.97
C ARG A 232 23.77 14.62 -3.04
N ASP A 233 24.43 14.54 -4.18
CA ASP A 233 24.07 15.35 -5.33
C ASP A 233 22.62 15.09 -5.80
N ARG A 234 22.06 16.03 -6.53
CA ARG A 234 20.68 15.98 -7.07
C ARG A 234 19.57 15.90 -6.02
N GLY A 235 19.83 16.36 -4.77
CA GLY A 235 18.84 16.34 -3.71
C GLY A 235 18.51 14.95 -3.17
N LEU A 236 19.38 13.98 -3.36
CA LEU A 236 19.27 12.68 -2.69
C LEU A 236 19.85 12.77 -1.27
N ALA A 237 19.19 12.11 -0.35
CA ALA A 237 19.70 11.84 0.98
C ALA A 237 19.91 10.32 1.16
N THR A 238 20.99 9.94 1.81
CA THR A 238 21.25 8.56 2.21
C THR A 238 21.47 8.51 3.72
N ALA A 239 21.17 7.38 4.33
CA ALA A 239 21.50 7.11 5.71
C ALA A 239 22.04 5.69 5.81
N ASP A 240 23.28 5.56 6.32
CA ASP A 240 23.86 4.28 6.67
C ASP A 240 23.55 3.98 8.13
N VAL A 241 23.21 2.73 8.43
CA VAL A 241 22.78 2.29 9.75
C VAL A 241 23.50 1.01 10.14
N GLU A 242 23.96 0.95 11.39
CA GLU A 242 24.46 -0.25 12.03
C GLU A 242 23.60 -0.57 13.24
N VAL A 243 23.19 -1.82 13.38
CA VAL A 243 22.40 -2.31 14.50
C VAL A 243 23.23 -3.28 15.33
N TYR A 244 23.29 -3.04 16.62
CA TYR A 244 24.05 -3.81 17.58
C TYR A 244 23.12 -4.43 18.63
N ASP A 245 23.50 -5.61 19.15
CA ASP A 245 22.88 -6.21 20.31
C ASP A 245 23.39 -5.55 21.62
N ALA A 246 22.92 -6.06 22.76
CA ALA A 246 23.28 -5.55 24.07
C ALA A 246 24.76 -5.83 24.43
N ASP A 247 25.40 -6.80 23.80
CA ASP A 247 26.81 -7.16 23.97
C ASP A 247 27.73 -6.38 23.02
N GLY A 248 27.15 -5.46 22.21
CA GLY A 248 27.89 -4.64 21.24
C GLY A 248 28.28 -5.38 19.97
N GLN A 249 27.69 -6.55 19.70
CA GLN A 249 27.94 -7.29 18.47
C GLN A 249 27.08 -6.75 17.33
N LEU A 250 27.66 -6.61 16.14
CA LEU A 250 26.94 -6.17 14.95
C LEU A 250 25.91 -7.24 14.52
N VAL A 251 24.64 -6.86 14.52
CA VAL A 251 23.49 -7.72 14.18
C VAL A 251 23.04 -7.50 12.75
N ALA A 252 22.98 -6.25 12.33
CA ALA A 252 22.54 -5.89 10.99
C ALA A 252 23.18 -4.58 10.54
N SER A 253 23.32 -4.42 9.22
CA SER A 253 23.57 -3.13 8.60
C SER A 253 22.46 -2.77 7.62
N ALA A 254 22.18 -1.48 7.47
CA ALA A 254 21.15 -1.03 6.56
C ALA A 254 21.53 0.28 5.87
N GLN A 255 20.90 0.50 4.72
CA GLN A 255 21.00 1.76 4.00
C GLN A 255 19.61 2.23 3.57
N GLY A 256 19.29 3.47 3.90
CA GLY A 256 18.10 4.18 3.42
C GLY A 256 18.45 5.19 2.33
N VAL A 257 17.58 5.32 1.34
CA VAL A 257 17.68 6.32 0.27
C VAL A 257 16.38 7.11 0.22
N ALA A 258 16.50 8.43 0.13
CA ALA A 258 15.34 9.33 0.07
C ALA A 258 15.62 10.50 -0.89
N GLN A 259 14.56 11.03 -1.49
CA GLN A 259 14.59 12.29 -2.24
C GLN A 259 14.24 13.44 -1.32
N LEU A 260 15.10 14.46 -1.25
CA LEU A 260 14.79 15.71 -0.58
C LEU A 260 13.76 16.50 -1.39
N ILE A 261 12.80 17.06 -0.70
CA ILE A 261 11.71 17.86 -1.26
C ILE A 261 11.75 19.23 -0.60
N ASP A 262 11.93 20.26 -1.39
CA ASP A 262 11.84 21.63 -0.93
C ASP A 262 10.37 22.05 -0.89
N SER A 263 9.88 22.48 0.27
CA SER A 263 8.48 22.89 0.46
C SER A 263 8.12 24.11 -0.40
N SER A 264 9.10 24.95 -0.75
CA SER A 264 8.90 26.09 -1.67
C SER A 264 8.67 25.62 -3.11
N LYS A 265 9.22 24.45 -3.48
CA LYS A 265 9.02 23.76 -4.75
C LYS A 265 7.92 22.68 -4.66
N ARG A 266 7.40 22.44 -3.50
CA ARG A 266 6.07 21.87 -3.44
C ARG A 266 5.18 22.83 -4.22
N GLN A 267 5.08 22.66 -5.55
CA GLN A 267 3.75 22.82 -6.11
C GLN A 267 2.87 22.25 -5.01
N LYS A 268 2.04 23.11 -4.40
CA LYS A 268 1.02 22.68 -3.48
C LYS A 268 0.40 21.45 -4.15
N THR A 269 0.92 20.29 -3.84
CA THR A 269 0.08 19.12 -3.77
C THR A 269 -0.73 19.48 -2.55
N THR A 270 -1.61 20.44 -2.76
CA THR A 270 -2.78 20.69 -1.99
C THR A 270 -3.16 19.28 -1.55
N VAL A 271 -3.21 19.01 -0.27
CA VAL A 271 -4.20 18.05 0.24
C VAL A 271 -5.33 18.26 -0.72
N SER A 272 -5.44 17.33 -1.71
CA SER A 272 -6.22 17.58 -2.91
C SER A 272 -7.54 18.01 -2.33
N GLU A 273 -7.87 19.31 -2.45
CA GLU A 273 -9.19 19.78 -2.05
C GLU A 273 -10.07 18.75 -2.67
N VAL A 274 -10.88 18.07 -1.84
CA VAL A 274 -11.82 17.09 -2.33
C VAL A 274 -12.65 17.89 -3.32
N LYS A 275 -12.21 17.89 -4.57
CA LYS A 275 -12.83 18.69 -5.60
C LYS A 275 -14.08 17.95 -6.00
N ARG A 276 -15.21 18.49 -5.65
CA ARG A 276 -16.48 17.97 -6.16
C ARG A 276 -16.56 18.27 -7.64
N VAL A 277 -16.72 17.21 -8.40
CA VAL A 277 -16.83 17.28 -9.86
C VAL A 277 -18.08 16.53 -10.30
N LEU A 278 -18.81 17.11 -11.24
CA LEU A 278 -19.84 16.38 -11.95
C LEU A 278 -19.13 15.49 -13.00
N ALA A 279 -19.33 14.18 -12.94
CA ALA A 279 -18.71 13.26 -13.86
C ALA A 279 -19.69 12.19 -14.34
N THR A 280 -19.50 11.73 -15.55
CA THR A 280 -20.17 10.54 -16.09
C THR A 280 -19.26 9.34 -15.88
N LEU A 281 -19.79 8.34 -15.22
CA LEU A 281 -19.09 7.14 -14.80
C LEU A 281 -19.56 5.95 -15.60
N LEU A 282 -18.64 5.20 -16.14
CA LEU A 282 -18.90 4.00 -16.92
C LEU A 282 -18.18 2.82 -16.26
N PHE A 283 -18.93 1.77 -15.94
CA PHE A 283 -18.41 0.50 -15.49
C PHE A 283 -18.69 -0.58 -16.53
N THR A 284 -17.70 -1.44 -16.78
CA THR A 284 -17.86 -2.63 -17.60
C THR A 284 -17.44 -3.88 -16.86
N ASP A 285 -17.89 -5.04 -17.34
CA ASP A 285 -17.49 -6.35 -16.82
C ASP A 285 -17.76 -7.41 -17.87
N ILE A 286 -16.91 -8.46 -17.97
CA ILE A 286 -17.12 -9.56 -18.92
C ILE A 286 -18.20 -10.51 -18.38
N VAL A 287 -19.15 -10.86 -19.22
CA VAL A 287 -20.19 -11.84 -18.88
C VAL A 287 -19.58 -13.24 -18.85
N GLY A 288 -19.79 -13.98 -17.74
CA GLY A 288 -19.31 -15.36 -17.61
C GLY A 288 -17.78 -15.48 -17.60
N SER A 289 -17.06 -14.49 -17.04
CA SER A 289 -15.60 -14.48 -17.00
C SER A 289 -15.00 -15.74 -16.35
N THR A 290 -15.62 -16.26 -15.30
CA THR A 290 -15.20 -17.51 -14.65
C THR A 290 -15.34 -18.72 -15.58
N GLU A 291 -16.43 -18.81 -16.34
CA GLU A 291 -16.67 -19.91 -17.30
C GLU A 291 -15.68 -19.84 -18.46
N HIS A 292 -15.40 -18.63 -18.95
CA HIS A 292 -14.36 -18.40 -19.97
C HIS A 292 -12.98 -18.83 -19.47
N ALA A 293 -12.61 -18.47 -18.24
CA ALA A 293 -11.35 -18.86 -17.62
C ALA A 293 -11.23 -20.39 -17.49
N GLN A 294 -12.30 -21.07 -17.03
CA GLN A 294 -12.33 -22.53 -16.92
C GLN A 294 -12.17 -23.21 -18.28
N ARG A 295 -12.84 -22.70 -19.31
CA ARG A 295 -12.81 -23.27 -20.66
C ARG A 295 -11.46 -23.10 -21.36
N LEU A 296 -10.81 -21.93 -21.20
CA LEU A 296 -9.58 -21.55 -21.90
C LEU A 296 -8.31 -21.90 -21.14
N GLY A 297 -8.41 -22.21 -19.86
CA GLY A 297 -7.27 -22.34 -18.95
C GLY A 297 -6.54 -21.03 -18.73
N ASP A 298 -5.58 -21.00 -17.78
CA ASP A 298 -4.91 -19.77 -17.35
C ASP A 298 -4.17 -19.02 -18.47
N GLY A 299 -3.58 -19.75 -19.40
CA GLY A 299 -2.84 -19.16 -20.53
C GLY A 299 -3.76 -18.51 -21.55
N GLY A 300 -4.81 -19.23 -21.96
CA GLY A 300 -5.81 -18.73 -22.90
C GLY A 300 -6.61 -17.57 -22.34
N TRP A 301 -6.99 -17.66 -21.07
CA TRP A 301 -7.70 -16.59 -20.38
C TRP A 301 -6.86 -15.30 -20.29
N ARG A 302 -5.59 -15.40 -19.91
CA ARG A 302 -4.67 -14.23 -19.90
C ARG A 302 -4.53 -13.58 -21.27
N ALA A 303 -4.43 -14.37 -22.33
CA ALA A 303 -4.33 -13.84 -23.69
C ALA A 303 -5.62 -13.11 -24.12
N LEU A 304 -6.79 -13.69 -23.84
CA LEU A 304 -8.09 -13.08 -24.12
C LEU A 304 -8.28 -11.79 -23.30
N LEU A 305 -7.96 -11.81 -22.02
CA LEU A 305 -8.05 -10.64 -21.13
C LEU A 305 -7.15 -9.50 -21.61
N SER A 306 -5.93 -9.80 -22.07
CA SER A 306 -5.03 -8.80 -22.66
C SER A 306 -5.62 -8.17 -23.92
N GLN A 307 -6.23 -8.97 -24.81
CA GLN A 307 -6.89 -8.45 -26.02
C GLN A 307 -8.12 -7.59 -25.67
N HIS A 308 -8.93 -8.04 -24.70
CA HIS A 308 -10.05 -7.27 -24.17
C HIS A 308 -9.59 -5.92 -23.61
N HIS A 309 -8.57 -5.91 -22.76
CA HIS A 309 -8.04 -4.66 -22.17
C HIS A 309 -7.56 -3.69 -23.26
N ASN A 310 -6.85 -4.20 -24.27
CA ASN A 310 -6.38 -3.36 -25.37
C ASN A 310 -7.54 -2.79 -26.20
N ALA A 311 -8.56 -3.61 -26.48
CA ALA A 311 -9.73 -3.19 -27.24
C ALA A 311 -10.53 -2.10 -26.49
N VAL A 312 -10.81 -2.31 -25.21
CA VAL A 312 -11.56 -1.32 -24.39
C VAL A 312 -10.76 -0.02 -24.22
N ARG A 313 -9.44 -0.09 -23.91
CA ARG A 313 -8.58 1.09 -23.77
C ARG A 313 -8.49 1.93 -25.04
N ALA A 314 -8.46 1.29 -26.21
CA ALA A 314 -8.47 2.01 -27.48
C ALA A 314 -9.74 2.86 -27.64
N GLU A 315 -10.91 2.32 -27.28
CA GLU A 315 -12.16 3.07 -27.35
C GLU A 315 -12.29 4.13 -26.28
N VAL A 316 -11.82 3.85 -25.06
CA VAL A 316 -11.76 4.84 -23.96
C VAL A 316 -10.91 6.05 -24.38
N LEU A 317 -9.75 5.81 -24.98
CA LEU A 317 -8.87 6.89 -25.45
C LEU A 317 -9.50 7.67 -26.60
N ARG A 318 -10.13 6.98 -27.57
CA ARG A 318 -10.81 7.61 -28.71
C ARG A 318 -11.95 8.53 -28.28
N CYS A 319 -12.69 8.13 -27.23
CA CYS A 319 -13.82 8.89 -26.70
C CYS A 319 -13.41 9.87 -25.58
N GLU A 320 -12.12 10.15 -25.43
CA GLU A 320 -11.55 11.05 -24.40
C GLU A 320 -11.96 10.67 -22.96
N GLY A 321 -12.12 9.38 -22.67
CA GLY A 321 -12.34 8.84 -21.34
C GLY A 321 -11.05 8.79 -20.55
N THR A 322 -11.18 8.90 -19.22
CA THR A 322 -10.07 8.69 -18.29
C THR A 322 -10.29 7.38 -17.55
N GLU A 323 -9.43 6.40 -17.76
CA GLU A 323 -9.41 5.16 -16.98
C GLU A 323 -9.09 5.53 -15.52
N VAL A 324 -10.01 5.23 -14.61
CA VAL A 324 -9.87 5.47 -13.17
C VAL A 324 -9.30 4.24 -12.50
N ASP A 325 -9.82 3.06 -12.85
CA ASP A 325 -9.39 1.78 -12.30
C ASP A 325 -9.73 0.63 -13.28
N THR A 326 -8.97 -0.47 -13.17
CA THR A 326 -9.24 -1.72 -13.89
C THR A 326 -9.01 -2.87 -12.91
N ALA A 327 -10.08 -3.53 -12.48
CA ALA A 327 -10.03 -4.65 -11.55
C ALA A 327 -10.44 -5.95 -12.29
N GLY A 328 -9.47 -6.85 -12.46
CA GLY A 328 -9.71 -8.11 -13.18
C GLY A 328 -10.10 -7.87 -14.64
N ASP A 329 -11.33 -8.20 -15.01
CA ASP A 329 -11.92 -8.06 -16.33
C ASP A 329 -12.80 -6.81 -16.49
N GLY A 330 -13.00 -6.03 -15.41
CA GLY A 330 -13.83 -4.84 -15.38
C GLY A 330 -13.05 -3.54 -15.56
N PHE A 331 -13.69 -2.54 -16.18
CA PHE A 331 -13.18 -1.17 -16.29
C PHE A 331 -14.05 -0.21 -15.51
N PHE A 332 -13.39 0.76 -14.85
CA PHE A 332 -14.01 1.96 -14.34
C PHE A 332 -13.42 3.18 -15.04
N VAL A 333 -14.28 3.88 -15.82
CA VAL A 333 -13.88 5.01 -16.66
C VAL A 333 -14.72 6.23 -16.32
N ARG A 334 -14.07 7.40 -16.32
CA ARG A 334 -14.68 8.71 -16.15
C ARG A 334 -14.73 9.47 -17.48
N PHE A 335 -15.85 10.16 -17.73
CA PHE A 335 -16.03 11.08 -18.84
C PHE A 335 -16.55 12.43 -18.34
N GLU A 336 -16.22 13.50 -19.04
CA GLU A 336 -16.81 14.83 -18.81
C GLU A 336 -18.18 15.00 -19.49
N SER A 337 -18.45 14.14 -20.51
CA SER A 337 -19.70 14.18 -21.29
C SER A 337 -20.42 12.83 -21.27
N PRO A 338 -21.72 12.79 -20.92
CA PRO A 338 -22.52 11.57 -21.03
C PRO A 338 -22.60 11.02 -22.45
N ALA A 339 -22.62 11.88 -23.46
CA ALA A 339 -22.69 11.46 -24.86
C ALA A 339 -21.42 10.68 -25.26
N ARG A 340 -20.23 11.12 -24.82
CA ARG A 340 -18.97 10.40 -25.05
C ARG A 340 -18.93 9.06 -24.31
N ALA A 341 -19.47 8.99 -23.10
CA ALA A 341 -19.59 7.74 -22.36
C ALA A 341 -20.47 6.72 -23.09
N LEU A 342 -21.60 7.17 -23.66
CA LEU A 342 -22.49 6.33 -24.46
C LEU A 342 -21.82 5.85 -25.77
N GLU A 343 -21.13 6.74 -26.46
CA GLU A 343 -20.36 6.41 -27.65
C GLU A 343 -19.26 5.37 -27.32
N CYS A 344 -18.50 5.59 -26.25
CA CYS A 344 -17.49 4.65 -25.79
C CYS A 344 -18.11 3.28 -25.44
N ALA A 345 -19.22 3.25 -24.73
CA ALA A 345 -19.90 2.02 -24.36
C ALA A 345 -20.31 1.18 -25.58
N ARG A 346 -20.92 1.82 -26.61
CA ARG A 346 -21.27 1.15 -27.87
C ARG A 346 -20.04 0.59 -28.57
N ALA A 347 -19.02 1.42 -28.75
CA ALA A 347 -17.79 1.03 -29.45
C ALA A 347 -17.03 -0.08 -28.70
N ALA A 348 -16.92 0.00 -27.38
CA ALA A 348 -16.31 -1.04 -26.56
C ALA A 348 -17.08 -2.37 -26.67
N ARG A 349 -18.42 -2.34 -26.59
CA ARG A 349 -19.27 -3.53 -26.75
C ARG A 349 -19.01 -4.20 -28.11
N GLU A 350 -19.01 -3.43 -29.21
CA GLU A 350 -18.74 -3.95 -30.55
C GLU A 350 -17.30 -4.46 -30.70
N ALA A 351 -16.32 -3.78 -30.09
CA ALA A 351 -14.92 -4.20 -30.16
C ALA A 351 -14.71 -5.56 -29.47
N VAL A 352 -15.29 -5.76 -28.29
CA VAL A 352 -15.13 -7.02 -27.54
C VAL A 352 -15.96 -8.16 -28.10
N LYS A 353 -17.10 -7.88 -28.74
CA LYS A 353 -17.90 -8.88 -29.45
C LYS A 353 -17.09 -9.59 -30.56
N ARG A 354 -16.17 -8.89 -31.22
CA ARG A 354 -15.24 -9.47 -32.19
C ARG A 354 -14.25 -10.47 -31.60
N LEU A 355 -14.04 -10.41 -30.28
CA LEU A 355 -13.21 -11.36 -29.52
C LEU A 355 -13.99 -12.58 -29.04
N GLY A 356 -15.31 -12.66 -29.37
CA GLY A 356 -16.20 -13.76 -28.97
C GLY A 356 -16.63 -13.69 -27.49
N ILE A 357 -16.58 -12.51 -26.86
CA ILE A 357 -17.05 -12.25 -25.51
C ILE A 357 -18.07 -11.11 -25.49
N GLU A 358 -18.90 -11.10 -24.47
CA GLU A 358 -19.87 -10.05 -24.21
C GLU A 358 -19.52 -9.30 -22.92
N ILE A 359 -19.79 -8.01 -22.88
CA ILE A 359 -19.69 -7.19 -21.70
C ILE A 359 -21.06 -6.65 -21.30
N ARG A 360 -21.22 -6.37 -20.03
CA ARG A 360 -22.32 -5.60 -19.45
C ARG A 360 -21.79 -4.23 -19.02
N VAL A 361 -22.57 -3.19 -19.27
CA VAL A 361 -22.15 -1.80 -19.03
C VAL A 361 -23.17 -1.07 -18.19
N GLY A 362 -22.70 -0.30 -17.20
CA GLY A 362 -23.51 0.60 -16.39
C GLY A 362 -22.98 2.02 -16.46
N ILE A 363 -23.86 3.01 -16.70
CA ILE A 363 -23.48 4.41 -16.82
C ILE A 363 -24.38 5.28 -15.89
N HIS A 364 -23.73 6.17 -15.15
CA HIS A 364 -24.40 7.15 -14.32
C HIS A 364 -23.64 8.48 -14.34
N THR A 365 -24.37 9.60 -14.27
CA THR A 365 -23.81 10.93 -14.10
C THR A 365 -24.18 11.48 -12.74
N GLY A 366 -23.21 11.91 -11.97
CA GLY A 366 -23.43 12.46 -10.65
C GLY A 366 -22.22 13.18 -10.08
N GLU A 367 -22.43 13.83 -8.94
CA GLU A 367 -21.35 14.52 -8.23
C GLU A 367 -20.44 13.48 -7.58
N CYS A 368 -19.13 13.63 -7.80
CA CYS A 368 -18.09 12.78 -7.27
C CYS A 368 -17.05 13.62 -6.54
N GLU A 369 -16.37 12.99 -5.61
CA GLU A 369 -15.20 13.54 -4.95
C GLU A 369 -13.94 13.06 -5.66
N LEU A 370 -13.21 13.99 -6.29
CA LEU A 370 -11.95 13.74 -6.98
C LEU A 370 -10.78 14.05 -6.03
N GLN A 371 -9.98 13.03 -5.71
CA GLN A 371 -8.77 13.17 -4.93
C GLN A 371 -7.58 12.60 -5.72
N GLY A 372 -6.82 13.46 -6.38
CA GLY A 372 -5.80 13.04 -7.35
C GLY A 372 -6.45 12.35 -8.56
N ARG A 373 -6.16 11.06 -8.79
CA ARG A 373 -6.84 10.22 -9.79
C ARG A 373 -7.98 9.38 -9.21
N ALA A 374 -8.09 9.26 -7.89
CA ALA A 374 -9.15 8.51 -7.25
C ALA A 374 -10.46 9.29 -7.30
N LEU A 375 -11.52 8.61 -7.71
CA LEU A 375 -12.87 9.14 -7.76
C LEU A 375 -13.74 8.36 -6.78
N THR A 376 -14.39 9.07 -5.86
CA THR A 376 -15.23 8.47 -4.81
C THR A 376 -16.57 9.20 -4.74
N GLY A 377 -17.52 8.65 -4.00
CA GLY A 377 -18.82 9.24 -3.78
C GLY A 377 -19.97 8.31 -4.16
N MET A 378 -21.19 8.72 -3.82
CA MET A 378 -22.40 7.93 -4.05
C MET A 378 -22.60 7.59 -5.54
N ALA A 379 -22.27 8.51 -6.44
CA ALA A 379 -22.41 8.30 -7.88
C ALA A 379 -21.58 7.10 -8.39
N VAL A 380 -20.39 6.84 -7.80
CA VAL A 380 -19.56 5.67 -8.15
C VAL A 380 -20.30 4.38 -7.78
N HIS A 381 -20.87 4.31 -6.58
CA HIS A 381 -21.65 3.14 -6.15
C HIS A 381 -22.89 2.92 -7.03
N VAL A 382 -23.58 3.99 -7.39
CA VAL A 382 -24.76 3.91 -8.29
C VAL A 382 -24.37 3.34 -9.64
N ALA A 383 -23.32 3.87 -10.30
CA ALA A 383 -22.87 3.39 -11.60
C ALA A 383 -22.47 1.91 -11.58
N ALA A 384 -21.72 1.48 -10.55
CA ALA A 384 -21.33 0.07 -10.37
C ALA A 384 -22.55 -0.85 -10.16
N ARG A 385 -23.58 -0.39 -9.42
CA ARG A 385 -24.80 -1.17 -9.21
C ARG A 385 -25.66 -1.26 -10.48
N ILE A 386 -25.71 -0.20 -11.29
CA ILE A 386 -26.38 -0.22 -12.58
C ILE A 386 -25.72 -1.25 -13.49
N GLN A 387 -24.38 -1.29 -13.54
CA GLN A 387 -23.63 -2.30 -14.30
C GLN A 387 -23.98 -3.73 -13.83
N GLY A 388 -24.09 -3.95 -12.52
CA GLY A 388 -24.48 -5.26 -11.97
C GLY A 388 -25.89 -5.74 -12.33
N LEU A 389 -26.78 -4.85 -12.79
CA LEU A 389 -28.12 -5.19 -13.27
C LEU A 389 -28.20 -5.37 -14.80
N ALA A 390 -27.16 -4.99 -15.53
CA ALA A 390 -27.12 -5.14 -16.98
C ALA A 390 -26.96 -6.62 -17.36
N GLY A 391 -27.71 -7.04 -18.37
CA GLY A 391 -27.58 -8.35 -19.01
C GLY A 391 -26.40 -8.40 -19.99
N PRO A 392 -26.17 -9.57 -20.61
CA PRO A 392 -25.18 -9.74 -21.66
C PRO A 392 -25.41 -8.76 -22.83
N GLY A 393 -24.38 -7.98 -23.17
CA GLY A 393 -24.46 -6.98 -24.24
C GLY A 393 -25.29 -5.74 -23.89
N ASP A 394 -25.89 -5.64 -22.70
CA ASP A 394 -26.68 -4.48 -22.27
C ASP A 394 -25.82 -3.29 -21.88
N ILE A 395 -26.27 -2.10 -22.24
CA ILE A 395 -25.77 -0.80 -21.75
C ILE A 395 -26.89 -0.13 -20.97
N LEU A 396 -26.85 -0.23 -19.66
CA LEU A 396 -27.84 0.39 -18.78
C LEU A 396 -27.37 1.76 -18.30
N VAL A 397 -28.31 2.71 -18.27
CA VAL A 397 -28.06 4.07 -17.82
C VAL A 397 -29.11 4.52 -16.79
N SER A 398 -28.72 5.45 -15.91
CA SER A 398 -29.68 6.14 -15.04
C SER A 398 -30.51 7.16 -15.82
N SER A 399 -31.66 7.56 -15.26
CA SER A 399 -32.48 8.67 -15.80
C SER A 399 -31.67 9.95 -15.98
N THR A 400 -30.73 10.25 -15.06
CA THR A 400 -29.86 11.43 -15.16
C THR A 400 -29.06 11.44 -16.46
N VAL A 401 -28.48 10.31 -16.88
CA VAL A 401 -27.75 10.21 -18.16
C VAL A 401 -28.68 10.45 -19.33
N LYS A 402 -29.83 9.76 -19.35
CA LYS A 402 -30.84 9.91 -20.39
C LYS A 402 -31.32 11.36 -20.53
N ASP A 403 -31.58 12.01 -19.41
CA ASP A 403 -32.15 13.37 -19.40
C ASP A 403 -31.12 14.43 -19.86
N ILE A 404 -29.83 14.23 -19.57
CA ILE A 404 -28.77 15.15 -20.03
C ILE A 404 -28.54 15.04 -21.55
N VAL A 405 -28.71 13.86 -22.15
CA VAL A 405 -28.49 13.66 -23.60
C VAL A 405 -29.76 13.88 -24.44
N VAL A 406 -30.80 14.47 -23.88
CA VAL A 406 -32.01 14.88 -24.61
C VAL A 406 -31.62 15.79 -25.79
N GLY A 407 -32.10 15.47 -26.99
CA GLY A 407 -31.75 16.19 -28.22
C GLY A 407 -30.66 15.51 -29.06
N SER A 408 -30.07 14.42 -28.59
CA SER A 408 -29.26 13.51 -29.41
C SER A 408 -30.17 12.47 -30.10
N ASP A 409 -29.67 11.85 -31.18
CA ASP A 409 -30.38 10.75 -31.87
C ASP A 409 -30.38 9.43 -31.05
N THR A 410 -29.98 9.48 -29.78
CA THR A 410 -29.85 8.33 -28.89
C THR A 410 -31.23 7.86 -28.42
N ARG A 411 -31.55 6.59 -28.62
CA ARG A 411 -32.79 5.97 -28.19
C ARG A 411 -32.61 5.14 -26.96
N PHE A 412 -33.61 5.16 -26.09
CA PHE A 412 -33.59 4.42 -24.83
C PHE A 412 -34.89 3.64 -24.64
N GLU A 413 -34.79 2.43 -24.13
CA GLU A 413 -35.91 1.61 -23.66
C GLU A 413 -35.98 1.69 -22.14
N ASP A 414 -37.17 1.94 -21.61
CA ASP A 414 -37.41 2.01 -20.16
C ASP A 414 -37.33 0.61 -19.54
N ARG A 415 -36.47 0.46 -18.53
CA ARG A 415 -36.31 -0.78 -17.74
C ARG A 415 -36.96 -0.73 -16.38
N GLY A 416 -37.73 0.33 -16.09
CA GLY A 416 -38.47 0.48 -14.84
C GLY A 416 -37.65 1.01 -13.67
N GLN A 417 -38.25 0.87 -12.49
CA GLN A 417 -37.64 1.29 -11.21
C GLN A 417 -36.93 0.15 -10.53
N HIS A 418 -35.76 0.43 -9.98
CA HIS A 418 -34.90 -0.55 -9.33
C HIS A 418 -34.38 -0.02 -8.00
N SER A 419 -34.40 -0.86 -6.97
CA SER A 419 -33.69 -0.61 -5.72
C SER A 419 -32.23 -1.04 -5.86
N LEU A 420 -31.31 -0.11 -5.72
CA LEU A 420 -29.88 -0.40 -5.80
C LEU A 420 -29.31 -0.62 -4.39
N ARG A 421 -28.73 -1.77 -4.15
CA ARG A 421 -28.24 -2.14 -2.81
C ARG A 421 -27.21 -1.14 -2.27
N GLY A 422 -27.53 -0.53 -1.11
CA GLY A 422 -26.65 0.42 -0.44
C GLY A 422 -26.76 1.85 -0.94
N THR A 423 -27.75 2.16 -1.79
CA THR A 423 -28.08 3.53 -2.19
C THR A 423 -29.50 3.89 -1.75
N PRO A 424 -29.79 5.14 -1.41
CA PRO A 424 -31.14 5.55 -1.01
C PRO A 424 -32.07 5.66 -2.22
N GLY A 425 -33.35 5.34 -2.02
CA GLY A 425 -34.41 5.53 -3.00
C GLY A 425 -34.47 4.49 -4.12
N GLU A 426 -35.37 4.75 -5.06
CA GLU A 426 -35.55 3.95 -6.29
C GLU A 426 -34.97 4.68 -7.49
N TRP A 427 -34.37 3.92 -8.39
CA TRP A 427 -33.64 4.42 -9.55
C TRP A 427 -34.32 3.93 -10.83
N ARG A 428 -34.78 4.84 -11.66
CA ARG A 428 -35.31 4.49 -12.96
C ARG A 428 -34.16 4.29 -13.94
N LEU A 429 -34.12 3.12 -14.54
CA LEU A 429 -33.06 2.71 -15.46
C LEU A 429 -33.56 2.58 -16.91
N PHE A 430 -32.67 2.80 -17.83
CA PHE A 430 -32.92 2.72 -19.26
C PHE A 430 -31.83 1.91 -19.96
N SER A 431 -32.23 1.11 -20.93
CA SER A 431 -31.28 0.42 -21.81
C SER A 431 -31.05 1.24 -23.07
N LEU A 432 -29.79 1.36 -23.45
CA LEU A 432 -29.43 2.01 -24.72
C LEU A 432 -29.86 1.12 -25.88
N VAL A 433 -30.64 1.66 -26.82
CA VAL A 433 -31.04 0.99 -28.05
C VAL A 433 -30.14 1.46 -29.18
N ASP A 434 -29.75 0.50 -30.06
CA ASP A 434 -28.88 0.80 -31.20
C ASP A 434 -29.59 1.61 -32.29
#